data_951e3273b1c2cee881365e3a0e260684
#
_entry.id   951e3273b1c2cee881365e3a0e260684
#
_cell.length_a   1.000
_cell.length_b   1.000
_cell.length_c   1.000
_cell.angle_alpha   90.00
_cell.angle_beta   90.00
_cell.angle_gamma   90.00
#
_symmetry.space_group_name_H-M   'P 1'
#
loop_
_entity.id
_entity.type
_entity.pdbx_description
1 polymer ?
#
loop_
_entity_poly.entity_id
_entity_poly.type
_entity_poly.pdbx_seq_one_letter_code
_entity_poly.pdbx_strand_id
1 'polypeptide(L)'
;MGKVRVCAYCRVSTDSELQSGSLENQIRFFKTYISQNADYLFTEIYADSGKSGTDTQNREEFCRMLQDAENSAFDLILTKEVSRFARNIVDALETTRHLKSLGIGVFFLNDNILTTECDGELRLTLMAALAQEESRKTSARVKWGMRRCMEKGVALTPPLLGYDLEGGKLKVNPNEAK
;
A
#
# COMPACT_ATOMS: atom_id res chain seq x y z
N MET A 1 28.83 2.54 21.33
CA MET A 1 27.44 2.19 21.02
C MET A 1 27.47 1.06 20.00
N GLY A 2 26.61 0.06 20.13
CA GLY A 2 26.47 -0.99 19.11
C GLY A 2 25.87 -0.40 17.83
N LYS A 3 26.20 -1.00 16.67
CA LYS A 3 25.57 -0.61 15.40
C LYS A 3 24.10 -1.00 15.39
N VAL A 4 23.25 -0.19 14.77
CA VAL A 4 21.83 -0.46 14.56
C VAL A 4 21.68 -1.52 13.47
N ARG A 5 21.03 -2.64 13.75
CA ARG A 5 20.74 -3.69 12.76
C ARG A 5 19.61 -3.24 11.86
N VAL A 6 19.88 -3.18 10.56
CA VAL A 6 18.98 -2.56 9.59
C VAL A 6 18.61 -3.53 8.49
N CYS A 7 17.33 -3.73 8.27
CA CYS A 7 16.81 -4.39 7.08
C CYS A 7 16.12 -3.38 6.14
N ALA A 8 15.79 -3.81 4.93
CA ALA A 8 15.00 -2.99 4.03
C ALA A 8 13.83 -3.78 3.45
N TYR A 9 12.70 -3.08 3.27
CA TYR A 9 11.54 -3.62 2.58
C TYR A 9 11.31 -2.90 1.26
N CYS A 10 11.22 -3.67 0.19
CA CYS A 10 11.02 -3.22 -1.17
C CYS A 10 9.72 -3.79 -1.76
N ARG A 11 8.94 -2.96 -2.46
CA ARG A 11 7.76 -3.42 -3.20
C ARG A 11 7.55 -2.61 -4.48
N VAL A 12 7.24 -3.29 -5.57
CA VAL A 12 6.85 -2.67 -6.85
C VAL A 12 5.38 -2.96 -7.15
N SER A 13 4.68 -2.04 -7.84
CA SER A 13 3.32 -2.25 -8.34
C SER A 13 3.35 -2.84 -9.75
N THR A 14 2.29 -3.58 -10.12
CA THR A 14 2.23 -4.37 -11.35
C THR A 14 2.12 -3.57 -12.65
N ASP A 15 1.54 -2.37 -12.63
CA ASP A 15 1.00 -1.79 -13.88
C ASP A 15 1.91 -0.81 -14.63
N SER A 16 2.96 -0.29 -14.05
CA SER A 16 3.84 0.65 -14.76
C SER A 16 5.35 0.47 -14.48
N GLU A 17 5.71 -0.37 -13.54
CA GLU A 17 7.10 -0.57 -13.10
C GLU A 17 7.64 -1.96 -13.49
N LEU A 18 6.99 -2.67 -14.41
CA LEU A 18 7.44 -3.95 -15.01
C LEU A 18 8.69 -3.81 -15.88
N GLN A 19 9.35 -2.68 -15.84
CA GLN A 19 10.75 -2.69 -16.23
C GLN A 19 11.51 -3.41 -15.12
N SER A 20 12.03 -4.56 -15.45
CA SER A 20 12.83 -5.50 -14.65
C SER A 20 13.99 -4.85 -13.85
N GLY A 21 14.18 -3.56 -14.01
CA GLY A 21 15.13 -2.74 -13.24
C GLY A 21 14.59 -2.08 -11.99
N SER A 22 13.26 -1.98 -11.76
CA SER A 22 12.74 -1.15 -10.66
C SER A 22 12.97 -1.79 -9.29
N LEU A 23 12.69 -3.08 -9.11
CA LEU A 23 12.93 -3.78 -7.85
C LEU A 23 14.41 -3.94 -7.56
N GLU A 24 15.19 -4.35 -8.57
CA GLU A 24 16.66 -4.48 -8.45
C GLU A 24 17.33 -3.15 -8.13
N ASN A 25 16.84 -2.06 -8.72
CA ASN A 25 17.33 -0.71 -8.41
C ASN A 25 17.02 -0.30 -6.97
N GLN A 26 15.83 -0.63 -6.45
CA GLN A 26 15.49 -0.37 -5.04
C GLN A 26 16.40 -1.20 -4.11
N ILE A 27 16.59 -2.48 -4.39
CA ILE A 27 17.48 -3.35 -3.62
C ILE A 27 18.90 -2.79 -3.61
N ARG A 28 19.44 -2.41 -4.77
CA ARG A 28 20.78 -1.82 -4.89
C ARG A 28 20.88 -0.50 -4.11
N PHE A 29 19.87 0.35 -4.24
CA PHE A 29 19.81 1.61 -3.51
C PHE A 29 19.89 1.38 -2.00
N PHE A 30 19.07 0.50 -1.42
CA PHE A 30 19.09 0.24 0.02
C PHE A 30 20.39 -0.40 0.50
N LYS A 31 20.97 -1.33 -0.27
CA LYS A 31 22.29 -1.88 0.05
C LYS A 31 23.36 -0.78 0.14
N THR A 32 23.37 0.11 -0.85
CA THR A 32 24.30 1.23 -0.87
C THR A 32 24.02 2.20 0.27
N TYR A 33 22.76 2.58 0.49
CA TYR A 33 22.34 3.50 1.55
C TYR A 33 22.76 3.01 2.94
N ILE A 34 22.52 1.73 3.23
CA ILE A 34 22.89 1.13 4.51
C ILE A 34 24.43 1.04 4.65
N SER A 35 25.13 0.65 3.59
CA SER A 35 26.59 0.51 3.63
C SER A 35 27.35 1.83 3.78
N GLN A 36 26.74 2.93 3.35
CA GLN A 36 27.33 4.28 3.50
C GLN A 36 27.17 4.85 4.91
N ASN A 37 26.28 4.28 5.73
CA ASN A 37 26.11 4.73 7.11
C ASN A 37 26.92 3.86 8.06
N ALA A 38 27.92 4.47 8.72
CA ALA A 38 28.82 3.76 9.63
C ALA A 38 28.13 3.16 10.87
N ASP A 39 26.99 3.72 11.27
CA ASP A 39 26.20 3.29 12.42
C ASP A 39 25.25 2.12 12.10
N TYR A 40 25.09 1.77 10.82
CA TYR A 40 24.22 0.71 10.38
C TYR A 40 24.96 -0.62 10.19
N LEU A 41 24.28 -1.70 10.55
CA LEU A 41 24.66 -3.06 10.24
C LEU A 41 23.57 -3.67 9.36
N PHE A 42 23.91 -3.94 8.11
CA PHE A 42 22.98 -4.60 7.18
C PHE A 42 22.62 -6.01 7.66
N THR A 43 21.34 -6.35 7.67
CA THR A 43 20.83 -7.69 8.00
C THR A 43 20.24 -8.37 6.77
N GLU A 44 19.14 -7.88 6.22
CA GLU A 44 18.36 -8.56 5.18
C GLU A 44 17.64 -7.55 4.26
N ILE A 45 17.24 -7.98 3.06
CA ILE A 45 16.28 -7.27 2.20
C ILE A 45 15.09 -8.17 1.93
N TYR A 46 13.91 -7.69 2.26
CA TYR A 46 12.63 -8.32 1.96
C TYR A 46 12.04 -7.64 0.74
N ALA A 47 11.72 -8.40 -0.31
CA ALA A 47 11.34 -7.83 -1.59
C ALA A 47 10.14 -8.57 -2.19
N ASP A 48 8.98 -7.92 -2.20
CA ASP A 48 7.77 -8.42 -2.84
C ASP A 48 7.64 -7.86 -4.26
N SER A 49 7.62 -8.76 -5.26
CA SER A 49 7.26 -8.43 -6.62
C SER A 49 5.74 -8.45 -6.75
N GLY A 50 5.11 -7.31 -7.05
CA GLY A 50 3.69 -7.27 -7.33
C GLY A 50 3.35 -8.15 -8.52
N LYS A 51 2.79 -9.35 -8.30
CA LYS A 51 2.16 -10.16 -9.35
C LYS A 51 0.72 -9.70 -9.52
N SER A 52 0.29 -9.65 -10.79
CA SER A 52 -0.95 -9.02 -11.27
C SER A 52 -2.24 -9.45 -10.59
N GLY A 53 -3.09 -8.51 -10.35
CA GLY A 53 -4.55 -8.41 -10.62
C GLY A 53 -5.51 -9.28 -9.84
N THR A 54 -5.20 -10.45 -9.36
CA THR A 54 -6.16 -11.35 -8.71
C THR A 54 -5.69 -11.94 -7.37
N ASP A 55 -4.41 -11.81 -7.04
CA ASP A 55 -3.87 -12.40 -5.80
C ASP A 55 -3.46 -11.32 -4.79
N THR A 56 -4.45 -10.86 -4.04
CA THR A 56 -4.27 -9.87 -2.96
C THR A 56 -3.56 -10.46 -1.74
N GLN A 57 -3.09 -11.70 -1.79
CA GLN A 57 -2.62 -12.44 -0.60
C GLN A 57 -1.09 -12.64 -0.52
N ASN A 58 -0.31 -12.44 -1.58
CA ASN A 58 1.10 -12.82 -1.54
C ASN A 58 2.05 -11.64 -1.29
N ARG A 59 2.10 -11.18 -0.03
CA ARG A 59 3.21 -10.41 0.54
C ARG A 59 4.02 -11.33 1.45
N GLU A 60 4.55 -12.39 0.86
CA GLU A 60 5.28 -13.43 1.59
C GLU A 60 6.51 -12.86 2.30
N GLU A 61 7.24 -11.99 1.61
CA GLU A 61 8.42 -11.35 2.17
C GLU A 61 8.08 -10.33 3.27
N PHE A 62 6.94 -9.63 3.15
CA PHE A 62 6.46 -8.77 4.23
C PHE A 62 6.07 -9.58 5.48
N CYS A 63 5.37 -10.70 5.28
CA CYS A 63 5.01 -11.59 6.39
C CYS A 63 6.27 -12.20 7.04
N ARG A 64 7.26 -12.60 6.23
CA ARG A 64 8.56 -13.08 6.72
C ARG A 64 9.27 -12.00 7.53
N MET A 65 9.29 -10.76 7.03
CA MET A 65 9.86 -9.62 7.75
C MET A 65 9.20 -9.42 9.12
N LEU A 66 7.87 -9.53 9.22
CA LEU A 66 7.17 -9.39 10.51
C LEU A 66 7.51 -10.52 11.48
N GLN A 67 7.62 -11.76 10.98
CA GLN A 67 8.06 -12.91 11.80
C GLN A 67 9.51 -12.72 12.31
N ASP A 68 10.40 -12.25 11.46
CA ASP A 68 11.79 -11.97 11.83
C ASP A 68 11.87 -10.78 12.82
N ALA A 69 10.95 -9.82 12.74
CA ALA A 69 10.79 -8.74 13.72
C ALA A 69 10.43 -9.28 15.11
N GLU A 70 9.50 -10.23 15.19
CA GLU A 70 9.14 -10.89 16.47
C GLU A 70 10.34 -11.63 17.08
N ASN A 71 11.24 -12.13 16.25
CA ASN A 71 12.48 -12.77 16.67
C ASN A 71 13.63 -11.76 16.93
N SER A 72 13.35 -10.47 16.89
CA SER A 72 14.35 -9.40 17.10
C SER A 72 15.57 -9.51 16.16
N ALA A 73 15.34 -9.86 14.89
CA ALA A 73 16.41 -10.01 13.90
C ALA A 73 17.08 -8.67 13.51
N PHE A 74 16.37 -7.56 13.66
CA PHE A 74 16.81 -6.21 13.33
C PHE A 74 16.16 -5.16 14.26
N ASP A 75 16.68 -3.93 14.21
CA ASP A 75 16.23 -2.82 15.05
C ASP A 75 15.52 -1.72 14.22
N LEU A 76 15.79 -1.66 12.91
CA LEU A 76 15.25 -0.64 12.01
C LEU A 76 14.89 -1.24 10.65
N ILE A 77 13.71 -0.89 10.16
CA ILE A 77 13.25 -1.22 8.81
C ILE A 77 13.33 0.06 7.95
N LEU A 78 14.01 -0.02 6.80
CA LEU A 78 14.00 1.03 5.80
C LEU A 78 13.01 0.69 4.69
N THR A 79 12.21 1.65 4.27
CA THR A 79 11.33 1.52 3.11
C THR A 79 11.22 2.85 2.37
N LYS A 80 10.85 2.82 1.09
CA LYS A 80 10.83 4.01 0.26
C LYS A 80 9.77 5.01 0.72
N GLU A 81 8.55 4.53 0.93
CA GLU A 81 7.38 5.34 1.29
C GLU A 81 6.29 4.49 1.95
N VAL A 82 5.36 5.14 2.64
CA VAL A 82 4.25 4.47 3.35
C VAL A 82 3.39 3.62 2.40
N SER A 83 3.16 4.10 1.17
CA SER A 83 2.36 3.39 0.16
C SER A 83 2.96 2.06 -0.30
N ARG A 84 4.28 1.88 -0.13
CA ARG A 84 4.98 0.61 -0.42
C ARG A 84 4.96 -0.33 0.77
N PHE A 85 4.96 0.22 1.98
CA PHE A 85 4.96 -0.54 3.22
C PHE A 85 3.60 -1.17 3.52
N ALA A 86 2.50 -0.46 3.32
CA ALA A 86 1.16 -0.94 3.63
C ALA A 86 0.19 -0.73 2.47
N ARG A 87 -0.97 -1.41 2.50
CA ARG A 87 -2.04 -1.28 1.50
C ARG A 87 -2.79 0.04 1.64
N ASN A 88 -2.93 0.49 2.85
CA ASN A 88 -3.52 1.78 3.20
C ASN A 88 -2.79 2.33 4.43
N ILE A 89 -3.04 3.58 4.74
CA ILE A 89 -2.35 4.28 5.81
C ILE A 89 -2.76 3.79 7.22
N VAL A 90 -3.96 3.21 7.37
CA VAL A 90 -4.42 2.65 8.66
C VAL A 90 -3.63 1.39 8.97
N ASP A 91 -3.49 0.48 7.99
CA ASP A 91 -2.65 -0.72 8.11
C ASP A 91 -1.19 -0.35 8.43
N ALA A 92 -0.69 0.75 7.80
CA ALA A 92 0.66 1.25 8.10
C ALA A 92 0.80 1.66 9.57
N LEU A 93 -0.18 2.42 10.08
CA LEU A 93 -0.19 2.89 11.46
C LEU A 93 -0.26 1.72 12.47
N GLU A 94 -1.13 0.74 12.22
CA GLU A 94 -1.25 -0.44 13.07
C GLU A 94 0.04 -1.28 13.07
N THR A 95 0.58 -1.54 11.89
CA THR A 95 1.83 -2.31 11.76
C THR A 95 3.02 -1.59 12.42
N THR A 96 3.14 -0.27 12.23
CA THR A 96 4.24 0.49 12.84
C THR A 96 4.12 0.58 14.35
N ARG A 97 2.89 0.63 14.91
CA ARG A 97 2.65 0.55 16.36
C ARG A 97 3.06 -0.81 16.92
N HIS A 98 2.71 -1.89 16.21
CA HIS A 98 3.12 -3.24 16.59
C HIS A 98 4.66 -3.35 16.60
N LEU A 99 5.34 -2.93 15.53
CA LEU A 99 6.80 -2.94 15.44
C LEU A 99 7.46 -2.09 16.54
N LYS A 100 6.89 -0.91 16.83
CA LYS A 100 7.34 -0.04 17.92
C LYS A 100 7.23 -0.72 19.29
N SER A 101 6.19 -1.51 19.53
CA SER A 101 6.04 -2.29 20.76
C SER A 101 7.12 -3.38 20.92
N LEU A 102 7.69 -3.84 19.80
CA LEU A 102 8.85 -4.76 19.76
C LEU A 102 10.20 -4.02 19.82
N GLY A 103 10.19 -2.68 19.93
CA GLY A 103 11.40 -1.86 19.93
C GLY A 103 11.99 -1.60 18.55
N ILE A 104 11.26 -1.89 17.47
CA ILE A 104 11.71 -1.75 16.08
C ILE A 104 11.17 -0.47 15.46
N GLY A 105 12.07 0.34 14.89
CA GLY A 105 11.72 1.53 14.12
C GLY A 105 11.40 1.22 12.66
N VAL A 106 10.60 2.10 12.02
CA VAL A 106 10.42 2.12 10.56
C VAL A 106 10.76 3.51 10.05
N PHE A 107 11.61 3.57 9.04
CA PHE A 107 11.96 4.83 8.37
C PHE A 107 11.46 4.85 6.93
N PHE A 108 10.52 5.73 6.66
CA PHE A 108 9.97 6.02 5.34
C PHE A 108 10.79 7.15 4.70
N LEU A 109 11.70 6.79 3.77
CA LEU A 109 12.69 7.72 3.25
C LEU A 109 12.07 8.92 2.52
N ASN A 110 11.15 8.67 1.58
CA ASN A 110 10.53 9.73 0.78
C ASN A 110 9.61 10.63 1.62
N ASP A 111 8.93 10.04 2.61
CA ASP A 111 8.02 10.76 3.50
C ASP A 111 8.77 11.46 4.63
N ASN A 112 10.06 11.13 4.81
CA ASN A 112 10.92 11.57 5.90
C ASN A 112 10.26 11.37 7.28
N ILE A 113 9.74 10.15 7.51
CA ILE A 113 9.06 9.75 8.75
C ILE A 113 9.83 8.62 9.40
N LEU A 114 10.33 8.85 10.62
CA LEU A 114 10.90 7.82 11.49
C LEU A 114 9.94 7.55 12.66
N THR A 115 9.43 6.33 12.76
CA THR A 115 8.37 5.98 13.72
C THR A 115 8.82 5.96 15.18
N THR A 116 10.12 5.96 15.44
CA THR A 116 10.69 6.06 16.80
C THR A 116 10.74 7.50 17.30
N GLU A 117 10.66 8.50 16.42
CA GLU A 117 10.57 9.90 16.79
C GLU A 117 9.18 10.25 17.31
N CYS A 118 9.12 11.27 18.18
CA CYS A 118 7.86 11.69 18.82
C CYS A 118 6.80 12.16 17.80
N ASP A 119 7.22 12.76 16.69
CA ASP A 119 6.32 13.28 15.64
C ASP A 119 5.98 12.25 14.55
N GLY A 120 6.75 11.17 14.43
CA GLY A 120 6.55 10.15 13.39
C GLY A 120 5.16 9.50 13.46
N GLU A 121 4.73 9.09 14.63
CA GLU A 121 3.38 8.53 14.84
C GLU A 121 2.29 9.59 14.62
N LEU A 122 2.51 10.83 15.04
CA LEU A 122 1.57 11.92 14.81
C LEU A 122 1.38 12.18 13.32
N ARG A 123 2.46 12.22 12.54
CA ARG A 123 2.41 12.38 11.07
C ARG A 123 1.62 11.26 10.41
N LEU A 124 1.89 10.00 10.75
CA LEU A 124 1.14 8.86 10.22
C LEU A 124 -0.34 8.93 10.61
N THR A 125 -0.66 9.32 11.84
CA THR A 125 -2.03 9.48 12.32
C THR A 125 -2.77 10.58 11.55
N LEU A 126 -2.11 11.71 11.32
CA LEU A 126 -2.67 12.81 10.53
C LEU A 126 -2.91 12.40 9.08
N MET A 127 -1.96 11.71 8.45
CA MET A 127 -2.12 11.16 7.11
C MET A 127 -3.28 10.17 7.03
N ALA A 128 -3.44 9.30 8.04
CA ALA A 128 -4.56 8.35 8.11
C ALA A 128 -5.92 9.08 8.20
N ALA A 129 -6.02 10.10 9.04
CA ALA A 129 -7.23 10.90 9.18
C ALA A 129 -7.60 11.63 7.88
N LEU A 130 -6.62 12.21 7.18
CA LEU A 130 -6.82 12.87 5.90
C LEU A 130 -7.27 11.89 4.80
N ALA A 131 -6.63 10.73 4.69
CA ALA A 131 -6.98 9.70 3.71
C ALA A 131 -8.39 9.14 3.95
N GLN A 132 -8.78 8.95 5.22
CA GLN A 132 -10.12 8.51 5.59
C GLN A 132 -11.18 9.55 5.21
N GLU A 133 -10.92 10.83 5.47
CA GLU A 133 -11.83 11.92 5.09
C GLU A 133 -11.96 12.05 3.56
N GLU A 134 -10.89 11.88 2.83
CA GLU A 134 -10.88 11.90 1.36
C GLU A 134 -11.69 10.74 0.77
N SER A 135 -11.53 9.53 1.32
CA SER A 135 -12.34 8.36 0.97
C SER A 135 -13.82 8.59 1.25
N ARG A 136 -14.17 9.18 2.39
CA ARG A 136 -15.54 9.54 2.76
C ARG A 136 -16.16 10.53 1.77
N LYS A 137 -15.41 11.59 1.42
CA LYS A 137 -15.86 12.59 0.43
C LYS A 137 -16.06 11.99 -0.95
N THR A 138 -15.13 11.13 -1.38
CA THR A 138 -15.23 10.44 -2.68
C THR A 138 -16.45 9.53 -2.72
N SER A 139 -16.70 8.73 -1.69
CA SER A 139 -17.88 7.89 -1.58
C SER A 139 -19.18 8.71 -1.61
N ALA A 140 -19.22 9.85 -0.92
CA ALA A 140 -20.37 10.74 -0.93
C ALA A 140 -20.63 11.33 -2.33
N ARG A 141 -19.58 11.75 -3.06
CA ARG A 141 -19.67 12.24 -4.44
C ARG A 141 -20.20 11.18 -5.40
N VAL A 142 -19.68 9.95 -5.31
CA VAL A 142 -20.12 8.81 -6.12
C VAL A 142 -21.59 8.51 -5.85
N LYS A 143 -22.00 8.38 -4.59
CA LYS A 143 -23.41 8.17 -4.21
C LYS A 143 -24.31 9.27 -4.72
N TRP A 144 -23.90 10.53 -4.62
CA TRP A 144 -24.66 11.66 -5.16
C TRP A 144 -24.79 11.59 -6.68
N GLY A 145 -23.68 11.29 -7.40
CA GLY A 145 -23.70 11.10 -8.85
C GLY A 145 -24.63 9.97 -9.29
N MET A 146 -24.57 8.80 -8.61
CA MET A 146 -25.45 7.67 -8.87
C MET A 146 -26.93 8.04 -8.66
N ARG A 147 -27.25 8.74 -7.56
CA ARG A 147 -28.63 9.21 -7.30
C ARG A 147 -29.14 10.12 -8.42
N ARG A 148 -28.31 11.06 -8.90
CA ARG A 148 -28.66 11.95 -10.02
C ARG A 148 -28.89 11.19 -11.32
N CYS A 149 -28.13 10.15 -11.61
CA CYS A 149 -28.36 9.29 -12.76
C CYS A 149 -29.68 8.54 -12.63
N MET A 150 -29.97 7.98 -11.45
CA MET A 150 -31.22 7.29 -11.17
C MET A 150 -32.44 8.23 -11.30
N GLU A 151 -32.37 9.45 -10.77
CA GLU A 151 -33.41 10.48 -10.90
C GLU A 151 -33.70 10.86 -12.37
N LYS A 152 -32.70 10.78 -13.24
CA LYS A 152 -32.84 11.00 -14.68
C LYS A 152 -33.26 9.75 -15.46
N GLY A 153 -33.48 8.63 -14.77
CA GLY A 153 -33.84 7.34 -15.38
C GLY A 153 -32.68 6.70 -16.15
N VAL A 154 -31.42 7.06 -15.83
CA VAL A 154 -30.25 6.45 -16.43
C VAL A 154 -29.91 5.19 -15.65
N ALA A 155 -29.90 4.05 -16.32
CA ALA A 155 -29.50 2.77 -15.74
C ALA A 155 -27.98 2.71 -15.55
N LEU A 156 -27.53 2.55 -14.30
CA LEU A 156 -26.13 2.35 -13.91
C LEU A 156 -25.92 0.87 -13.57
N THR A 157 -26.05 0.01 -14.55
CA THR A 157 -25.94 -1.44 -14.37
C THR A 157 -24.92 -2.00 -15.36
N PRO A 158 -24.17 -3.07 -15.02
CA PRO A 158 -23.44 -3.84 -16.00
C PRO A 158 -24.41 -4.41 -17.04
N PRO A 159 -23.92 -4.89 -18.20
CA PRO A 159 -24.77 -5.58 -19.18
C PRO A 159 -25.62 -6.66 -18.50
N LEU A 160 -26.93 -6.60 -18.70
CA LEU A 160 -27.88 -7.57 -18.17
C LEU A 160 -28.34 -8.47 -19.33
N LEU A 161 -28.35 -9.78 -19.08
CA LEU A 161 -28.85 -10.75 -20.06
C LEU A 161 -30.30 -10.38 -20.46
N GLY A 162 -30.58 -10.33 -21.76
CA GLY A 162 -31.88 -9.95 -22.30
C GLY A 162 -32.12 -8.45 -22.44
N TYR A 163 -31.14 -7.60 -22.14
CA TYR A 163 -31.26 -6.15 -22.25
C TYR A 163 -30.02 -5.50 -22.86
N ASP A 164 -30.24 -4.59 -23.80
CA ASP A 164 -29.24 -3.67 -24.34
C ASP A 164 -29.29 -2.33 -23.59
N LEU A 165 -28.13 -1.69 -23.40
CA LEU A 165 -28.03 -0.36 -22.81
C LEU A 165 -27.88 0.68 -23.93
N GLU A 166 -28.95 1.39 -24.27
CA GLU A 166 -28.94 2.46 -25.27
C GLU A 166 -29.25 3.82 -24.64
N GLY A 167 -28.29 4.77 -24.74
CA GLY A 167 -28.48 6.11 -24.17
C GLY A 167 -28.72 6.13 -22.67
N GLY A 168 -28.21 5.13 -21.96
CA GLY A 168 -28.42 4.99 -20.51
C GLY A 168 -29.74 4.39 -20.10
N LYS A 169 -30.53 3.86 -21.06
CA LYS A 169 -31.81 3.17 -20.80
C LYS A 169 -31.69 1.71 -21.21
N LEU A 170 -32.33 0.84 -20.44
CA LEU A 170 -32.43 -0.58 -20.75
C LEU A 170 -33.52 -0.78 -21.82
N LYS A 171 -33.17 -1.42 -22.93
CA LYS A 171 -34.06 -1.91 -23.97
C LYS A 171 -34.00 -3.43 -23.99
N VAL A 172 -35.18 -4.06 -24.15
CA VAL A 172 -35.24 -5.51 -24.28
C VAL A 172 -34.55 -5.94 -25.57
N ASN A 173 -33.56 -6.87 -25.43
CA ASN A 173 -32.94 -7.53 -26.57
C ASN A 173 -33.77 -8.77 -26.95
N PRO A 174 -34.51 -8.76 -28.08
CA PRO A 174 -35.41 -9.86 -28.41
C PRO A 174 -34.72 -11.16 -28.75
N ASN A 175 -33.41 -11.14 -28.99
CA ASN A 175 -32.61 -12.35 -29.27
C ASN A 175 -32.15 -13.07 -28.00
N GLU A 176 -32.02 -12.32 -26.91
CA GLU A 176 -31.54 -12.85 -25.61
C GLU A 176 -32.70 -13.00 -24.59
N ALA A 177 -33.82 -12.34 -24.82
CA ALA A 177 -34.96 -12.33 -23.89
C ALA A 177 -35.96 -13.50 -24.13
N LYS A 178 -35.44 -14.65 -24.63
CA LYS A 178 -36.25 -15.86 -24.85
C LYS A 178 -36.25 -16.77 -23.64
#